data_5d9d2254045183ef01b047483c9ee406
#
_entry.id   5d9d2254045183ef01b047483c9ee406
#
_cell.length_a   1.000
_cell.length_b   1.000
_cell.length_c   1.000
_cell.angle_alpha   90.00
_cell.angle_beta   90.00
_cell.angle_gamma   90.00
#
_symmetry.space_group_name_H-M   'P 1'
#
loop_
_entity.id
_entity.type
_entity.pdbx_description
1 polymer ?
#
loop_
_entity_poly.entity_id
_entity_poly.type
_entity_poly.pdbx_seq_one_letter_code
_entity_poly.pdbx_strand_id
1 'polypeptide(L)'
;GVLNLGIGGNCVVRGGLGPTALERFDRDILSQSNVRWLIILEGINDIGSAKTQEEADKIAAELIAAYDEMINKAHAKGILVYGATILPFAGSFYDTPYRQTARDTVNEWIRNSRQFDAVIDFDKIMRNPDDVKTILTDMHDGDFLHPNQAGYRRMGENVNLGLFK
;
A
#
# COMPACT_ATOMS: atom_id res chain seq x y z
N GLY A 1 -1.03 -1.02 -21.72
CA GLY A 1 -1.17 0.26 -21.00
C GLY A 1 -1.16 0.04 -19.50
N VAL A 2 -0.96 1.10 -18.74
CA VAL A 2 -1.06 1.11 -17.28
C VAL A 2 -2.18 2.07 -16.88
N LEU A 3 -3.06 1.61 -15.99
CA LEU A 3 -4.10 2.45 -15.38
C LEU A 3 -3.63 2.84 -13.98
N ASN A 4 -3.66 4.13 -13.66
CA ASN A 4 -3.50 4.60 -12.29
C ASN A 4 -4.89 4.90 -11.73
N LEU A 5 -5.29 4.12 -10.72
CA LEU A 5 -6.59 4.21 -10.06
C LEU A 5 -6.47 4.71 -8.61
N GLY A 6 -5.32 5.26 -8.25
CA GLY A 6 -5.11 5.88 -6.94
C GLY A 6 -5.98 7.11 -6.74
N ILE A 7 -6.50 7.28 -5.53
CA ILE A 7 -7.25 8.45 -5.08
C ILE A 7 -6.50 9.02 -3.85
N GLY A 8 -6.14 10.30 -3.89
CA GLY A 8 -5.50 10.95 -2.75
C GLY A 8 -6.39 10.87 -1.49
N GLY A 9 -5.83 10.43 -0.36
CA GLY A 9 -6.59 10.26 0.88
C GLY A 9 -7.57 9.08 0.91
N ASN A 10 -7.51 8.16 -0.05
CA ASN A 10 -8.39 7.00 -0.08
C ASN A 10 -8.03 5.98 1.01
N CYS A 11 -9.02 5.26 1.49
CA CYS A 11 -8.88 4.13 2.40
C CYS A 11 -9.30 2.82 1.71
N VAL A 12 -8.82 1.71 2.25
CA VAL A 12 -9.18 0.37 1.77
C VAL A 12 -10.52 -0.07 2.34
N VAL A 13 -10.73 0.11 3.64
CA VAL A 13 -11.86 -0.49 4.38
C VAL A 13 -12.98 0.50 4.65
N ARG A 14 -12.65 1.67 5.21
CA ARG A 14 -13.68 2.67 5.57
C ARG A 14 -13.10 4.07 5.69
N GLY A 15 -13.94 5.08 5.42
CA GLY A 15 -13.55 6.48 5.52
C GLY A 15 -12.65 6.94 4.39
N GLY A 16 -11.85 7.98 4.65
CA GLY A 16 -11.01 8.57 3.62
C GLY A 16 -11.78 9.40 2.60
N LEU A 17 -11.15 9.65 1.46
CA LEU A 17 -11.75 10.38 0.35
C LEU A 17 -12.23 9.42 -0.75
N GLY A 18 -13.42 9.65 -1.25
CA GLY A 18 -14.06 8.81 -2.27
C GLY A 18 -14.52 7.46 -1.74
N PRO A 19 -15.06 6.59 -2.61
CA PRO A 19 -15.38 5.20 -2.27
C PRO A 19 -14.12 4.44 -1.89
N THR A 20 -14.21 3.56 -0.90
CA THR A 20 -13.06 2.75 -0.45
C THR A 20 -12.57 1.83 -1.58
N ALA A 21 -11.32 1.36 -1.47
CA ALA A 21 -10.77 0.44 -2.45
C ALA A 21 -11.62 -0.83 -2.57
N LEU A 22 -12.16 -1.36 -1.47
CA LEU A 22 -13.08 -2.50 -1.48
C LEU A 22 -14.39 -2.18 -2.21
N GLU A 23 -15.03 -1.03 -1.91
CA GLU A 23 -16.31 -0.66 -2.54
C GLU A 23 -16.19 -0.45 -4.05
N ARG A 24 -15.07 0.08 -4.52
CA ARG A 24 -14.84 0.36 -5.94
C ARG A 24 -14.13 -0.77 -6.70
N PHE A 25 -13.71 -1.84 -6.02
CA PHE A 25 -12.87 -2.88 -6.60
C PHE A 25 -13.49 -3.53 -7.83
N ASP A 26 -14.76 -3.92 -7.75
CA ASP A 26 -15.47 -4.58 -8.85
C ASP A 26 -15.60 -3.64 -10.06
N ARG A 27 -15.95 -2.35 -9.81
CA ARG A 27 -16.08 -1.34 -10.86
C ARG A 27 -14.74 -0.97 -11.49
N ASP A 28 -13.70 -0.74 -10.67
CA ASP A 28 -12.46 -0.13 -11.13
C ASP A 28 -11.47 -1.18 -11.65
N ILE A 29 -11.52 -2.41 -11.13
CA ILE A 29 -10.59 -3.49 -11.48
C ILE A 29 -11.27 -4.58 -12.28
N LEU A 30 -12.30 -5.24 -11.70
CA LEU A 30 -12.84 -6.47 -12.27
C LEU A 30 -13.69 -6.24 -13.53
N SER A 31 -14.22 -5.02 -13.74
CA SER A 31 -14.94 -4.64 -14.95
C SER A 31 -14.04 -4.24 -16.12
N GLN A 32 -12.75 -4.01 -15.86
CA GLN A 32 -11.80 -3.65 -16.91
C GLN A 32 -11.46 -4.85 -17.80
N SER A 33 -11.37 -4.61 -19.11
CA SER A 33 -11.02 -5.65 -20.07
C SER A 33 -9.53 -5.94 -20.09
N ASN A 34 -9.16 -7.23 -20.13
CA ASN A 34 -7.79 -7.68 -20.33
C ASN A 34 -6.77 -7.21 -19.27
N VAL A 35 -7.21 -6.99 -18.04
CA VAL A 35 -6.31 -6.80 -16.92
C VAL A 35 -5.57 -8.12 -16.66
N ARG A 36 -4.25 -8.06 -16.59
CA ARG A 36 -3.39 -9.23 -16.31
C ARG A 36 -2.71 -9.12 -14.95
N TRP A 37 -2.40 -7.91 -14.54
CA TRP A 37 -1.66 -7.62 -13.31
C TRP A 37 -2.30 -6.46 -12.55
N LEU A 38 -2.36 -6.58 -11.26
CA LEU A 38 -2.80 -5.55 -10.31
C LEU A 38 -1.69 -5.32 -9.29
N ILE A 39 -1.32 -4.06 -9.06
CA ILE A 39 -0.45 -3.66 -7.94
C ILE A 39 -1.35 -2.99 -6.90
N ILE A 40 -1.28 -3.44 -5.66
CA ILE A 40 -1.98 -2.83 -4.53
C ILE A 40 -0.95 -2.12 -3.64
N LEU A 41 -1.02 -0.78 -3.59
CA LEU A 41 -0.29 0.09 -2.67
C LEU A 41 -1.31 1.02 -2.01
N GLU A 42 -1.89 0.59 -0.93
CA GLU A 42 -2.95 1.29 -0.19
C GLU A 42 -2.82 0.99 1.31
N GLY A 43 -3.61 1.67 2.17
CA GLY A 43 -3.74 1.35 3.59
C GLY A 43 -3.11 2.36 4.54
N ILE A 44 -2.26 3.28 4.06
CA ILE A 44 -1.66 4.30 4.95
C ILE A 44 -2.71 5.22 5.58
N ASN A 45 -3.77 5.57 4.85
CA ASN A 45 -4.84 6.43 5.36
C ASN A 45 -5.75 5.71 6.35
N ASP A 46 -5.96 4.39 6.17
CA ASP A 46 -6.63 3.56 7.16
C ASP A 46 -5.84 3.58 8.47
N ILE A 47 -4.55 3.25 8.43
CA ILE A 47 -3.64 3.28 9.59
C ILE A 47 -3.59 4.67 10.22
N GLY A 48 -3.52 5.72 9.41
CA GLY A 48 -3.49 7.12 9.83
C GLY A 48 -4.74 7.56 10.62
N SER A 49 -5.86 6.85 10.48
CA SER A 49 -7.10 7.13 11.20
C SER A 49 -7.11 6.62 12.65
N ALA A 50 -6.25 5.66 13.01
CA ALA A 50 -6.18 5.08 14.35
C ALA A 50 -5.83 6.14 15.41
N LYS A 51 -6.49 6.09 16.56
CA LYS A 51 -6.29 7.00 17.69
C LYS A 51 -5.69 6.30 18.92
N THR A 52 -5.74 4.98 18.93
CA THR A 52 -5.25 4.13 20.03
C THR A 52 -4.54 2.90 19.48
N GLN A 53 -3.80 2.19 20.33
CA GLN A 53 -3.18 0.91 19.98
C GLN A 53 -4.24 -0.12 19.54
N GLU A 54 -5.34 -0.22 20.29
CA GLU A 54 -6.41 -1.17 19.98
C GLU A 54 -7.04 -0.90 18.59
N GLU A 55 -7.30 0.37 18.27
CA GLU A 55 -7.78 0.75 16.94
C GLU A 55 -6.75 0.42 15.84
N ALA A 56 -5.47 0.66 16.09
CA ALA A 56 -4.41 0.38 15.14
C ALA A 56 -4.28 -1.14 14.86
N ASP A 57 -4.34 -1.97 15.90
CA ASP A 57 -4.31 -3.43 15.77
C ASP A 57 -5.54 -3.94 15.00
N LYS A 58 -6.72 -3.39 15.29
CA LYS A 58 -7.94 -3.70 14.56
C LYS A 58 -7.85 -3.31 13.08
N ILE A 59 -7.36 -2.12 12.78
CA ILE A 59 -7.19 -1.63 11.41
C ILE A 59 -6.21 -2.52 10.65
N ALA A 60 -5.10 -2.91 11.26
CA ALA A 60 -4.14 -3.82 10.61
C ALA A 60 -4.80 -5.17 10.24
N ALA A 61 -5.59 -5.74 11.13
CA ALA A 61 -6.32 -6.98 10.87
C ALA A 61 -7.37 -6.81 9.75
N GLU A 62 -8.11 -5.70 9.75
CA GLU A 62 -9.10 -5.39 8.72
C GLU A 62 -8.46 -5.15 7.34
N LEU A 63 -7.32 -4.46 7.28
CA LEU A 63 -6.54 -4.29 6.04
C LEU A 63 -6.09 -5.63 5.48
N ILE A 64 -5.56 -6.51 6.32
CA ILE A 64 -5.13 -7.85 5.91
C ILE A 64 -6.31 -8.65 5.33
N ALA A 65 -7.46 -8.64 6.01
CA ALA A 65 -8.67 -9.31 5.52
C ALA A 65 -9.16 -8.72 4.18
N ALA A 66 -9.11 -7.40 4.05
CA ALA A 66 -9.48 -6.71 2.81
C ALA A 66 -8.54 -7.04 1.64
N TYR A 67 -7.24 -7.11 1.89
CA TYR A 67 -6.30 -7.54 0.85
C TYR A 67 -6.56 -8.98 0.42
N ASP A 68 -6.80 -9.90 1.36
CA ASP A 68 -7.13 -11.28 1.03
C ASP A 68 -8.41 -11.38 0.17
N GLU A 69 -9.45 -10.61 0.51
CA GLU A 69 -10.68 -10.52 -0.31
C GLU A 69 -10.37 -10.01 -1.73
N MET A 70 -9.63 -8.91 -1.86
CA MET A 70 -9.28 -8.33 -3.17
C MET A 70 -8.43 -9.30 -4.01
N ILE A 71 -7.48 -10.00 -3.40
CA ILE A 71 -6.64 -11.01 -4.06
C ILE A 71 -7.53 -12.14 -4.59
N ASN A 72 -8.40 -12.70 -3.76
CA ASN A 72 -9.29 -13.81 -4.15
C ASN A 72 -10.22 -13.40 -5.29
N LYS A 73 -10.79 -12.20 -5.25
CA LYS A 73 -11.61 -11.65 -6.34
C LYS A 73 -10.82 -11.49 -7.64
N ALA A 74 -9.61 -10.98 -7.57
CA ALA A 74 -8.74 -10.80 -8.73
C ALA A 74 -8.31 -12.16 -9.33
N HIS A 75 -7.88 -13.10 -8.50
CA HIS A 75 -7.53 -14.45 -8.92
C HIS A 75 -8.69 -15.18 -9.60
N ALA A 76 -9.92 -15.01 -9.13
CA ALA A 76 -11.13 -15.56 -9.78
C ALA A 76 -11.34 -15.02 -11.22
N LYS A 77 -10.69 -13.90 -11.58
CA LYS A 77 -10.66 -13.31 -12.93
C LYS A 77 -9.36 -13.60 -13.69
N GLY A 78 -8.45 -14.39 -13.12
CA GLY A 78 -7.14 -14.68 -13.72
C GLY A 78 -6.17 -13.50 -13.68
N ILE A 79 -6.37 -12.55 -12.77
CA ILE A 79 -5.51 -11.38 -12.58
C ILE A 79 -4.47 -11.72 -11.51
N LEU A 80 -3.19 -11.58 -11.83
CA LEU A 80 -2.10 -11.70 -10.86
C LEU A 80 -2.02 -10.43 -10.00
N VAL A 81 -1.84 -10.60 -8.68
CA VAL A 81 -1.85 -9.49 -7.73
C VAL A 81 -0.50 -9.34 -7.05
N TYR A 82 0.09 -8.17 -7.16
CA TYR A 82 1.36 -7.83 -6.53
C TYR A 82 1.14 -6.89 -5.35
N GLY A 83 1.56 -7.32 -4.16
CA GLY A 83 1.49 -6.52 -2.96
C GLY A 83 2.65 -5.54 -2.89
N ALA A 84 2.35 -4.26 -2.70
CA ALA A 84 3.36 -3.25 -2.45
C ALA A 84 3.36 -2.83 -0.99
N THR A 85 4.55 -2.82 -0.35
CA THR A 85 4.66 -2.45 1.07
C THR A 85 4.43 -0.97 1.30
N ILE A 86 3.74 -0.62 2.40
CA ILE A 86 3.47 0.75 2.82
C ILE A 86 4.80 1.42 3.20
N LEU A 87 5.03 2.63 2.69
CA LEU A 87 6.25 3.40 2.91
C LEU A 87 6.44 3.77 4.38
N PRO A 88 7.69 4.05 4.80
CA PRO A 88 7.95 4.65 6.11
C PRO A 88 7.29 6.02 6.23
N PHE A 89 6.89 6.42 7.43
CA PHE A 89 6.23 7.70 7.66
C PHE A 89 6.59 8.36 9.00
N ALA A 90 7.68 7.94 9.65
CA ALA A 90 8.13 8.61 10.87
C ALA A 90 8.49 10.07 10.59
N GLY A 91 8.12 10.95 11.49
CA GLY A 91 8.21 12.41 11.33
C GLY A 91 7.03 13.06 10.63
N SER A 92 6.10 12.30 10.06
CA SER A 92 4.88 12.82 9.44
C SER A 92 3.79 13.10 10.48
N PHE A 93 2.70 13.74 10.04
CA PHE A 93 1.51 13.94 10.88
C PHE A 93 0.77 12.63 11.25
N TYR A 94 1.11 11.51 10.62
CA TYR A 94 0.62 10.18 11.00
C TYR A 94 1.49 9.48 12.04
N ASP A 95 2.69 10.00 12.34
CA ASP A 95 3.67 9.31 13.18
C ASP A 95 3.21 9.16 14.63
N THR A 96 2.91 7.93 15.01
CA THR A 96 2.69 7.50 16.39
C THR A 96 3.20 6.07 16.55
N PRO A 97 3.63 5.65 17.75
CA PRO A 97 4.13 4.30 17.97
C PRO A 97 3.16 3.19 17.53
N TYR A 98 1.87 3.35 17.82
CA TYR A 98 0.87 2.34 17.49
C TYR A 98 0.56 2.26 15.97
N ARG A 99 0.64 3.38 15.24
CA ARG A 99 0.50 3.37 13.78
C ARG A 99 1.72 2.77 13.09
N GLN A 100 2.92 3.00 13.64
CA GLN A 100 4.13 2.32 13.16
C GLN A 100 4.02 0.80 13.35
N THR A 101 3.53 0.34 14.50
CA THR A 101 3.28 -1.09 14.76
C THR A 101 2.28 -1.67 13.77
N ALA A 102 1.17 -0.98 13.51
CA ALA A 102 0.17 -1.43 12.52
C ALA A 102 0.77 -1.53 11.12
N ARG A 103 1.55 -0.52 10.68
CA ARG A 103 2.27 -0.57 9.40
C ARG A 103 3.21 -1.77 9.33
N ASP A 104 3.99 -1.99 10.37
CA ASP A 104 4.95 -3.09 10.41
C ASP A 104 4.23 -4.44 10.33
N THR A 105 3.10 -4.60 11.03
CA THR A 105 2.25 -5.80 10.96
C THR A 105 1.72 -6.04 9.53
N VAL A 106 1.19 -5.01 8.89
CA VAL A 106 0.67 -5.10 7.51
C VAL A 106 1.79 -5.42 6.52
N ASN A 107 2.93 -4.73 6.62
CA ASN A 107 4.07 -4.96 5.73
C ASN A 107 4.69 -6.35 5.91
N GLU A 108 4.73 -6.86 7.14
CA GLU A 108 5.17 -8.23 7.43
C GLU A 108 4.26 -9.25 6.76
N TRP A 109 2.94 -9.05 6.84
CA TRP A 109 1.99 -9.91 6.17
C TRP A 109 2.13 -9.84 4.64
N ILE A 110 2.28 -8.64 4.06
CA ILE A 110 2.50 -8.48 2.61
C ILE A 110 3.72 -9.28 2.15
N ARG A 111 4.81 -9.24 2.93
CA ARG A 111 6.07 -9.93 2.58
C ARG A 111 5.99 -11.45 2.70
N ASN A 112 5.29 -11.96 3.70
CA ASN A 112 5.47 -13.35 4.15
C ASN A 112 4.22 -14.23 4.07
N SER A 113 3.03 -13.68 3.84
CA SER A 113 1.78 -14.45 3.76
C SER A 113 1.73 -15.41 2.57
N ARG A 114 2.46 -15.11 1.49
CA ARG A 114 2.40 -15.83 0.21
C ARG A 114 1.03 -15.75 -0.48
N GLN A 115 0.19 -14.79 -0.09
CA GLN A 115 -1.10 -14.54 -0.73
C GLN A 115 -0.93 -13.77 -2.05
N PHE A 116 0.01 -12.82 -2.07
CA PHE A 116 0.36 -12.11 -3.29
C PHE A 116 1.23 -12.97 -4.22
N ASP A 117 1.03 -12.83 -5.53
CA ASP A 117 1.85 -13.50 -6.56
C ASP A 117 3.29 -12.97 -6.58
N ALA A 118 3.50 -11.71 -6.20
CA ALA A 118 4.80 -11.11 -5.97
C ALA A 118 4.70 -9.93 -4.99
N VAL A 119 5.85 -9.51 -4.48
CA VAL A 119 5.96 -8.35 -3.58
C VAL A 119 6.88 -7.30 -4.20
N ILE A 120 6.41 -6.04 -4.18
CA ILE A 120 7.19 -4.86 -4.52
C ILE A 120 7.49 -4.13 -3.21
N ASP A 121 8.73 -4.27 -2.71
CA ASP A 121 9.08 -3.79 -1.36
C ASP A 121 9.46 -2.30 -1.39
N PHE A 122 8.47 -1.43 -1.58
CA PHE A 122 8.69 0.02 -1.58
C PHE A 122 9.18 0.56 -0.23
N ASP A 123 8.85 -0.10 0.88
CA ASP A 123 9.43 0.24 2.19
C ASP A 123 10.97 0.13 2.14
N LYS A 124 11.52 -0.98 1.65
CA LYS A 124 12.98 -1.12 1.50
C LYS A 124 13.60 -0.17 0.51
N ILE A 125 12.89 0.13 -0.59
CA ILE A 125 13.36 1.01 -1.65
C ILE A 125 13.45 2.47 -1.17
N MET A 126 12.50 2.88 -0.31
CA MET A 126 12.30 4.28 0.06
C MET A 126 12.77 4.65 1.47
N ARG A 127 13.08 3.67 2.32
CA ARG A 127 13.48 3.95 3.69
C ARG A 127 14.90 4.52 3.78
N ASN A 128 15.10 5.41 4.73
CA ASN A 128 16.41 5.91 5.09
C ASN A 128 17.23 4.78 5.77
N PRO A 129 18.45 4.46 5.30
CA PRO A 129 19.27 3.42 5.91
C PRO A 129 19.70 3.74 7.35
N ASP A 130 19.80 5.01 7.72
CA ASP A 130 20.20 5.46 9.05
C ASP A 130 19.01 5.46 10.04
N ASP A 131 17.78 5.58 9.52
CA ASP A 131 16.54 5.45 10.29
C ASP A 131 15.44 4.82 9.42
N VAL A 132 15.30 3.52 9.52
CA VAL A 132 14.40 2.71 8.68
C VAL A 132 12.90 3.05 8.81
N LYS A 133 12.54 3.88 9.77
CA LYS A 133 11.17 4.36 9.97
C LYS A 133 10.85 5.63 9.19
N THR A 134 11.87 6.29 8.63
CA THR A 134 11.72 7.52 7.82
C THR A 134 11.92 7.26 6.34
N ILE A 135 11.29 8.07 5.48
CA ILE A 135 11.59 8.13 4.05
C ILE A 135 12.96 8.79 3.86
N LEU A 136 13.68 8.40 2.81
CA LEU A 136 14.90 9.09 2.34
C LEU A 136 14.65 10.60 2.24
N THR A 137 15.56 11.41 2.82
CA THR A 137 15.40 12.85 3.05
C THR A 137 15.02 13.64 1.80
N ASP A 138 15.59 13.31 0.63
CA ASP A 138 15.35 14.04 -0.62
C ASP A 138 14.22 13.44 -1.48
N MET A 139 13.46 12.48 -0.95
CA MET A 139 12.48 11.68 -1.70
C MET A 139 11.02 11.94 -1.30
N HIS A 140 10.77 12.93 -0.45
CA HIS A 140 9.42 13.33 -0.02
C HIS A 140 9.22 14.85 -0.14
N ASP A 141 7.97 15.31 -0.08
CA ASP A 141 7.59 16.73 -0.25
C ASP A 141 7.81 17.59 1.03
N GLY A 142 8.68 17.17 1.95
CA GLY A 142 8.94 17.85 3.21
C GLY A 142 8.04 17.42 4.36
N ASP A 143 7.07 16.59 4.11
CA ASP A 143 6.07 16.10 5.09
C ASP A 143 6.34 14.71 5.65
N PHE A 144 7.40 14.04 5.22
CA PHE A 144 7.81 12.69 5.61
C PHE A 144 6.75 11.60 5.30
N LEU A 145 5.86 11.87 4.35
CA LEU A 145 4.76 10.96 3.99
C LEU A 145 4.64 10.78 2.47
N HIS A 146 4.51 11.88 1.73
CA HIS A 146 4.25 11.84 0.30
C HIS A 146 5.57 11.88 -0.49
N PRO A 147 5.83 10.87 -1.34
CA PRO A 147 6.98 10.93 -2.24
C PRO A 147 6.88 12.14 -3.17
N ASN A 148 7.99 12.83 -3.35
CA ASN A 148 8.13 13.86 -4.38
C ASN A 148 8.43 13.23 -5.76
N GLN A 149 8.65 14.05 -6.77
CA GLN A 149 8.96 13.57 -8.12
C GLN A 149 10.17 12.61 -8.16
N ALA A 150 11.22 12.87 -7.40
CA ALA A 150 12.40 12.01 -7.31
C ALA A 150 12.06 10.67 -6.62
N GLY A 151 11.26 10.72 -5.55
CA GLY A 151 10.76 9.55 -4.85
C GLY A 151 9.91 8.64 -5.75
N TYR A 152 8.94 9.20 -6.47
CA TYR A 152 8.15 8.40 -7.42
C TYR A 152 8.98 7.82 -8.55
N ARG A 153 9.97 8.57 -9.06
CA ARG A 153 10.92 8.04 -10.04
C ARG A 153 11.70 6.85 -9.48
N ARG A 154 12.25 7.00 -8.28
CA ARG A 154 12.97 5.91 -7.60
C ARG A 154 12.10 4.68 -7.41
N MET A 155 10.86 4.85 -6.98
CA MET A 155 9.90 3.74 -6.87
C MET A 155 9.71 3.04 -8.22
N GLY A 156 9.41 3.79 -9.27
CA GLY A 156 9.18 3.23 -10.61
C GLY A 156 10.38 2.51 -11.21
N GLU A 157 11.59 3.09 -11.08
CA GLU A 157 12.84 2.50 -11.60
C GLU A 157 13.25 1.21 -10.86
N ASN A 158 12.75 0.99 -9.66
CA ASN A 158 13.03 -0.20 -8.85
C ASN A 158 11.94 -1.29 -8.96
N VAL A 159 10.91 -1.10 -9.76
CA VAL A 159 9.95 -2.18 -10.07
C VAL A 159 10.60 -3.17 -11.03
N ASN A 160 10.65 -4.44 -10.62
CA ASN A 160 11.17 -5.50 -11.48
C ASN A 160 10.22 -5.76 -12.66
N LEU A 161 10.56 -5.30 -13.84
CA LEU A 161 9.76 -5.50 -15.07
C LEU A 161 9.63 -6.98 -15.48
N GLY A 162 10.46 -7.87 -14.96
CA GLY A 162 10.33 -9.31 -15.14
C GLY A 162 9.02 -9.90 -14.58
N LEU A 163 8.36 -9.21 -13.66
CA LEU A 163 7.07 -9.59 -13.10
C LEU A 163 5.91 -9.48 -14.11
N PHE A 164 6.08 -8.72 -15.21
CA PHE A 164 5.03 -8.41 -16.18
C PHE A 164 5.23 -9.10 -17.54
N LYS A 165 5.74 -10.31 -17.52
CA LYS A 165 5.99 -11.12 -18.73
C LYS A 165 5.01 -12.25 -18.89
#